data_e3e45f713b2e0ce65432e7cccf023959
#
_entry.id   e3e45f713b2e0ce65432e7cccf023959
#
_cell.length_a   1.000
_cell.length_b   1.000
_cell.length_c   1.000
_cell.angle_alpha   90.00
_cell.angle_beta   90.00
_cell.angle_gamma   90.00
#
_symmetry.space_group_name_H-M   'P 1'
#
loop_
_entity.id
_entity.type
_entity.pdbx_description
1 polymer ?
#
loop_
_entity_poly.entity_id
_entity_poly.type
_entity_poly.pdbx_seq_one_letter_code
_entity_poly.pdbx_strand_id
1 'polypeptide(L)'
;MKRMLERMNHVLLAVAVLAVLSLTSCEHKDLCHDSLHVVNVKVVFDWRKAPDAAPASMSLYLFPTHGGEALRYEFTDRNGGIIRVPVGHYDAFCLNSDTENVTYRNTGSKTTFEVTTRTADLLSGLSALGVRSAGVPRARGTEDERIVLPPDMLWSDHAEGIGLNQETAAPTITLYPAVSVCRYTVEIRNAKNLKYVSGVGGSISGLAGGLLPGTGADALTGERVTIPFDAVTGKDKDGEKTVITGGLLTFGHKAG
;
A
#
# COMPACT_ATOMS: atom_id res chain seq x y z
N MET A 1 -56.69 69.21 -0.29
CA MET A 1 -56.26 68.44 -1.49
C MET A 1 -54.73 68.40 -1.65
N LYS A 2 -53.98 69.50 -1.57
CA LYS A 2 -52.49 69.52 -1.72
C LYS A 2 -51.72 68.57 -0.77
N ARG A 3 -51.99 68.60 0.54
CA ARG A 3 -51.31 67.73 1.53
C ARG A 3 -51.56 66.22 1.37
N MET A 4 -52.67 65.84 0.76
CA MET A 4 -52.98 64.44 0.49
C MET A 4 -52.22 63.91 -0.73
N LEU A 5 -52.00 64.78 -1.74
CA LEU A 5 -51.25 64.49 -2.93
C LEU A 5 -49.74 64.36 -2.62
N GLU A 6 -49.23 65.21 -1.74
CA GLU A 6 -47.82 65.12 -1.27
C GLU A 6 -47.52 63.85 -0.50
N ARG A 7 -48.43 63.44 0.38
CA ARG A 7 -48.28 62.15 1.11
C ARG A 7 -48.34 60.96 0.18
N MET A 8 -49.21 61.00 -0.83
CA MET A 8 -49.32 59.93 -1.82
C MET A 8 -48.04 59.80 -2.67
N ASN A 9 -47.41 60.94 -3.04
CA ASN A 9 -46.12 60.94 -3.76
C ASN A 9 -44.97 60.38 -2.90
N HIS A 10 -44.94 60.69 -1.60
CA HIS A 10 -43.89 60.14 -0.71
C HIS A 10 -44.05 58.62 -0.51
N VAL A 11 -45.30 58.13 -0.42
CA VAL A 11 -45.56 56.68 -0.32
C VAL A 11 -45.17 55.95 -1.61
N LEU A 12 -45.48 56.54 -2.78
CA LEU A 12 -45.13 55.97 -4.08
C LEU A 12 -43.59 55.95 -4.26
N LEU A 13 -42.90 57.03 -3.85
CA LEU A 13 -41.43 57.09 -3.88
C LEU A 13 -40.78 56.07 -2.96
N ALA A 14 -41.33 55.88 -1.75
CA ALA A 14 -40.83 54.90 -0.80
C ALA A 14 -41.00 53.44 -1.32
N VAL A 15 -42.14 53.13 -1.94
CA VAL A 15 -42.41 51.84 -2.56
C VAL A 15 -41.49 51.58 -3.76
N ALA A 16 -41.26 52.62 -4.59
CA ALA A 16 -40.35 52.49 -5.73
C ALA A 16 -38.88 52.27 -5.28
N VAL A 17 -38.43 52.94 -4.21
CA VAL A 17 -37.08 52.70 -3.63
C VAL A 17 -36.97 51.30 -3.03
N LEU A 18 -38.01 50.82 -2.33
CA LEU A 18 -38.02 49.46 -1.79
C LEU A 18 -37.98 48.40 -2.89
N ALA A 19 -38.69 48.61 -4.01
CA ALA A 19 -38.68 47.72 -5.15
C ALA A 19 -37.32 47.69 -5.87
N VAL A 20 -36.61 48.82 -5.95
CA VAL A 20 -35.25 48.85 -6.53
C VAL A 20 -34.24 48.14 -5.62
N LEU A 21 -34.35 48.27 -4.29
CA LEU A 21 -33.48 47.61 -3.34
C LEU A 21 -33.69 46.08 -3.32
N SER A 22 -34.87 45.57 -3.66
CA SER A 22 -35.13 44.14 -3.74
C SER A 22 -34.59 43.47 -5.02
N LEU A 23 -34.23 44.25 -6.04
CA LEU A 23 -33.68 43.76 -7.30
C LEU A 23 -32.16 43.59 -7.29
N THR A 24 -31.46 44.12 -6.30
CA THR A 24 -29.98 44.04 -6.21
C THR A 24 -29.49 42.84 -5.35
N SER A 25 -30.40 41.95 -4.86
CA SER A 25 -30.06 40.88 -3.95
C SER A 25 -29.90 39.52 -4.63
N CYS A 26 -29.58 39.47 -5.91
CA CYS A 26 -29.15 38.21 -6.53
C CYS A 26 -27.68 38.36 -6.97
N GLU A 27 -26.73 38.24 -6.04
CA GLU A 27 -25.45 37.70 -6.41
C GLU A 27 -25.69 36.24 -6.84
N HIS A 28 -25.72 35.99 -8.14
CA HIS A 28 -25.58 34.66 -8.66
C HIS A 28 -24.21 34.15 -8.22
N LYS A 29 -24.22 33.39 -7.11
CA LYS A 29 -23.13 32.49 -6.83
C LYS A 29 -23.03 31.56 -8.04
N ASP A 30 -21.94 31.62 -8.79
CA ASP A 30 -21.69 30.68 -9.86
C ASP A 30 -21.97 29.28 -9.32
N LEU A 31 -22.95 28.61 -9.91
CA LEU A 31 -23.23 27.23 -9.61
C LEU A 31 -21.98 26.44 -10.04
N CYS A 32 -21.14 26.12 -9.07
CA CYS A 32 -20.03 25.22 -9.27
C CYS A 32 -20.63 23.86 -9.65
N HIS A 33 -20.73 23.58 -10.95
CA HIS A 33 -21.21 22.30 -11.48
C HIS A 33 -20.25 21.16 -11.16
N ASP A 34 -19.01 21.44 -10.78
CA ASP A 34 -18.05 20.47 -10.22
C ASP A 34 -18.27 20.40 -8.71
N SER A 35 -19.12 19.47 -8.29
CA SER A 35 -19.34 19.17 -6.85
C SER A 35 -18.08 18.65 -6.15
N LEU A 36 -17.06 18.29 -6.91
CA LEU A 36 -15.74 17.92 -6.44
C LEU A 36 -14.72 18.86 -7.08
N HIS A 37 -14.19 19.81 -6.29
CA HIS A 37 -13.01 20.57 -6.69
C HIS A 37 -11.85 19.57 -6.84
N VAL A 38 -11.46 19.26 -8.08
CA VAL A 38 -10.36 18.32 -8.38
C VAL A 38 -9.18 19.07 -8.98
N VAL A 39 -8.00 18.58 -8.70
CA VAL A 39 -6.73 19.10 -9.25
C VAL A 39 -6.00 17.98 -9.98
N ASN A 40 -5.26 18.35 -11.03
CA ASN A 40 -4.33 17.44 -11.69
C ASN A 40 -3.03 17.42 -10.88
N VAL A 41 -2.64 16.25 -10.41
CA VAL A 41 -1.46 16.03 -9.58
C VAL A 41 -0.46 15.18 -10.36
N LYS A 42 0.78 15.66 -10.47
CA LYS A 42 1.88 14.85 -10.99
C LYS A 42 2.41 13.94 -9.88
N VAL A 43 2.36 12.64 -10.07
CA VAL A 43 2.98 11.66 -9.18
C VAL A 43 4.32 11.24 -9.77
N VAL A 44 5.35 11.22 -8.94
CA VAL A 44 6.72 10.82 -9.30
C VAL A 44 7.19 9.75 -8.32
N PHE A 45 7.55 8.58 -8.84
CA PHE A 45 8.28 7.56 -8.09
C PHE A 45 9.77 7.71 -8.41
N ASP A 46 10.53 8.21 -7.45
CA ASP A 46 11.98 8.44 -7.58
C ASP A 46 12.75 7.24 -7.01
N TRP A 47 13.36 6.48 -7.87
CA TRP A 47 14.01 5.21 -7.54
C TRP A 47 15.43 5.32 -6.99
N ARG A 48 15.86 6.49 -6.50
CA ARG A 48 17.20 6.68 -5.93
C ARG A 48 17.53 5.74 -4.75
N LYS A 49 16.52 5.27 -4.00
CA LYS A 49 16.69 4.30 -2.90
C LYS A 49 16.73 2.84 -3.38
N ALA A 50 16.29 2.56 -4.60
CA ALA A 50 16.28 1.24 -5.22
C ALA A 50 16.50 1.36 -6.74
N PRO A 51 17.71 1.77 -7.20
CA PRO A 51 17.96 2.10 -8.60
C PRO A 51 17.75 0.91 -9.55
N ASP A 52 18.01 -0.31 -9.06
CA ASP A 52 17.86 -1.55 -9.84
C ASP A 52 16.44 -2.11 -9.81
N ALA A 53 15.50 -1.47 -9.11
CA ALA A 53 14.11 -1.89 -9.08
C ALA A 53 13.47 -1.72 -10.46
N ALA A 54 12.70 -2.70 -10.89
CA ALA A 54 11.99 -2.68 -12.18
C ALA A 54 10.57 -3.24 -12.04
N PRO A 55 9.72 -2.65 -11.18
CA PRO A 55 8.33 -3.09 -11.09
C PRO A 55 7.59 -2.79 -12.40
N ALA A 56 6.65 -3.67 -12.76
CA ALA A 56 5.81 -3.48 -13.93
C ALA A 56 4.64 -2.52 -13.65
N SER A 57 4.24 -2.37 -12.39
CA SER A 57 3.16 -1.47 -11.99
C SER A 57 3.31 -0.99 -10.53
N MET A 58 2.71 0.17 -10.25
CA MET A 58 2.70 0.80 -8.93
C MET A 58 1.28 1.17 -8.54
N SER A 59 0.92 0.97 -7.27
CA SER A 59 -0.31 1.50 -6.66
C SER A 59 0.03 2.68 -5.76
N LEU A 60 -0.80 3.71 -5.79
CA LEU A 60 -0.79 4.83 -4.85
C LEU A 60 -2.11 4.86 -4.10
N TYR A 61 -2.03 4.91 -2.79
CA TYR A 61 -3.16 5.16 -1.90
C TYR A 61 -3.04 6.56 -1.30
N LEU A 62 -4.11 7.34 -1.39
CA LEU A 62 -4.23 8.64 -0.75
C LEU A 62 -5.31 8.53 0.34
N PHE A 63 -4.92 8.73 1.58
CA PHE A 63 -5.79 8.70 2.75
C PHE A 63 -6.17 10.12 3.16
N PRO A 64 -7.45 10.51 3.05
CA PRO A 64 -7.88 11.83 3.50
C PRO A 64 -7.64 11.99 5.01
N THR A 65 -6.95 13.07 5.43
CA THR A 65 -6.62 13.31 6.85
C THR A 65 -7.83 13.66 7.71
N HIS A 66 -8.92 14.12 7.09
CA HIS A 66 -10.18 14.46 7.76
C HIS A 66 -11.20 13.31 7.77
N GLY A 67 -10.75 12.09 7.42
CA GLY A 67 -11.60 10.91 7.31
C GLY A 67 -12.22 10.76 5.92
N GLY A 68 -12.69 9.54 5.63
CA GLY A 68 -13.19 9.11 4.34
C GLY A 68 -12.44 7.88 3.83
N GLU A 69 -12.90 7.34 2.72
CA GLU A 69 -12.26 6.19 2.08
C GLU A 69 -10.96 6.59 1.37
N ALA A 70 -9.99 5.68 1.38
CA ALA A 70 -8.76 5.85 0.63
C ALA A 70 -9.03 5.92 -0.88
N LEU A 71 -8.37 6.84 -1.56
CA LEU A 71 -8.35 6.91 -3.01
C LEU A 71 -7.19 6.05 -3.52
N ARG A 72 -7.48 5.14 -4.45
CA ARG A 72 -6.47 4.25 -5.04
C ARG A 72 -6.26 4.59 -6.50
N TYR A 73 -5.00 4.70 -6.90
CA TYR A 73 -4.56 4.95 -8.27
C TYR A 73 -3.52 3.91 -8.69
N GLU A 74 -3.63 3.43 -9.93
CA GLU A 74 -2.72 2.46 -10.54
C GLU A 74 -1.89 3.10 -11.64
N PHE A 75 -0.61 2.76 -11.68
CA PHE A 75 0.35 3.22 -12.68
C PHE A 75 1.01 2.03 -13.37
N THR A 76 0.99 2.03 -14.68
CA THR A 76 1.72 1.08 -15.52
C THR A 76 3.12 1.60 -15.89
N ASP A 77 3.41 2.87 -15.56
CA ASP A 77 4.76 3.43 -15.66
C ASP A 77 5.38 3.49 -14.25
N ARG A 78 6.53 2.85 -14.10
CA ARG A 78 7.29 2.84 -12.84
C ARG A 78 7.69 4.24 -12.34
N ASN A 79 7.71 5.25 -13.21
CA ASN A 79 8.08 6.61 -12.86
C ASN A 79 6.90 7.46 -12.39
N GLY A 80 5.67 6.96 -12.49
CA GLY A 80 4.46 7.64 -12.06
C GLY A 80 3.62 8.16 -13.22
N GLY A 81 2.91 9.28 -13.01
CA GLY A 81 1.98 9.83 -14.01
C GLY A 81 1.17 11.00 -13.46
N ILE A 82 0.11 11.35 -14.17
CA ILE A 82 -0.82 12.40 -13.77
C ILE A 82 -2.14 11.77 -13.35
N ILE A 83 -2.62 12.17 -12.18
CA ILE A 83 -3.92 11.74 -11.62
C ILE A 83 -4.81 12.95 -11.32
N ARG A 84 -6.11 12.72 -11.22
CA ARG A 84 -7.08 13.70 -10.76
C ARG A 84 -7.48 13.39 -9.33
N VAL A 85 -7.26 14.35 -8.43
CA VAL A 85 -7.49 14.18 -6.98
C VAL A 85 -8.42 15.28 -6.49
N PRO A 86 -9.42 15.02 -5.64
CA PRO A 86 -10.17 16.06 -4.96
C PRO A 86 -9.26 16.96 -4.14
N VAL A 87 -9.59 18.25 -4.04
CA VAL A 87 -8.91 19.18 -3.16
C VAL A 87 -9.02 18.70 -1.71
N GLY A 88 -7.92 18.73 -0.97
CA GLY A 88 -7.90 18.24 0.42
C GLY A 88 -6.50 18.01 0.97
N HIS A 89 -6.46 17.44 2.15
CA HIS A 89 -5.22 17.02 2.81
C HIS A 89 -5.17 15.50 2.86
N TYR A 90 -4.02 14.94 2.49
CA TYR A 90 -3.83 13.51 2.34
C TYR A 90 -2.51 13.04 2.94
N ASP A 91 -2.52 11.80 3.39
CA ASP A 91 -1.32 11.00 3.55
C ASP A 91 -1.24 10.00 2.39
N ALA A 92 -0.06 9.78 1.86
CA ALA A 92 0.17 8.91 0.71
C ALA A 92 0.94 7.65 1.13
N PHE A 93 0.61 6.54 0.50
CA PHE A 93 1.38 5.30 0.56
C PHE A 93 1.44 4.69 -0.84
N CYS A 94 2.63 4.30 -1.29
CA CYS A 94 2.79 3.60 -2.55
C CYS A 94 3.47 2.25 -2.37
N LEU A 95 3.16 1.34 -3.27
CA LEU A 95 3.84 0.04 -3.39
C LEU A 95 3.73 -0.46 -4.83
N ASN A 96 4.61 -1.39 -5.20
CA ASN A 96 4.43 -2.07 -6.49
C ASN A 96 3.25 -3.04 -6.41
N SER A 97 2.48 -3.12 -7.51
CA SER A 97 1.25 -3.92 -7.60
C SER A 97 1.38 -5.15 -8.50
N ASP A 98 2.53 -5.39 -9.07
CA ASP A 98 2.89 -6.56 -9.89
C ASP A 98 3.28 -7.78 -9.05
N THR A 99 2.55 -8.04 -7.97
CA THR A 99 2.80 -9.10 -7.00
C THR A 99 1.75 -10.20 -7.11
N GLU A 100 2.15 -11.47 -6.94
CA GLU A 100 1.25 -12.63 -6.98
C GLU A 100 0.82 -13.08 -5.59
N ASN A 101 1.74 -13.08 -4.63
CA ASN A 101 1.53 -13.59 -3.29
C ASN A 101 1.06 -12.55 -2.29
N VAL A 102 1.30 -11.27 -2.56
CA VAL A 102 0.91 -10.17 -1.67
C VAL A 102 -0.59 -9.91 -1.73
N THR A 103 -1.19 -9.70 -0.57
CA THR A 103 -2.61 -9.36 -0.42
C THR A 103 -2.76 -8.18 0.54
N TYR A 104 -3.88 -7.49 0.45
CA TYR A 104 -4.15 -6.28 1.24
C TYR A 104 -5.40 -6.48 2.08
N ARG A 105 -5.38 -5.97 3.32
CA ARG A 105 -6.52 -5.95 4.24
C ARG A 105 -6.76 -4.53 4.72
N ASN A 106 -8.01 -4.20 5.03
CA ASN A 106 -8.41 -2.93 5.65
C ASN A 106 -7.89 -1.68 4.91
N THR A 107 -7.91 -1.72 3.60
CA THR A 107 -7.31 -0.69 2.72
C THR A 107 -7.98 0.67 2.79
N GLY A 108 -9.15 0.79 3.40
CA GLY A 108 -9.91 2.05 3.51
C GLY A 108 -9.34 3.04 4.53
N SER A 109 -8.49 2.61 5.46
CA SER A 109 -7.94 3.47 6.51
C SER A 109 -6.43 3.29 6.65
N LYS A 110 -5.70 4.40 6.72
CA LYS A 110 -4.24 4.43 6.91
C LYS A 110 -3.80 3.59 8.12
N THR A 111 -4.47 3.75 9.25
CA THR A 111 -4.05 3.13 10.53
C THR A 111 -4.27 1.63 10.59
N THR A 112 -5.15 1.10 9.75
CA THR A 112 -5.48 -0.33 9.70
C THR A 112 -5.06 -1.01 8.41
N PHE A 113 -4.54 -0.26 7.45
CA PHE A 113 -4.04 -0.82 6.20
C PHE A 113 -2.94 -1.84 6.48
N GLU A 114 -3.14 -3.04 5.97
CA GLU A 114 -2.25 -4.17 6.19
C GLU A 114 -1.83 -4.78 4.85
N VAL A 115 -0.54 -4.95 4.66
CA VAL A 115 0.07 -5.70 3.55
C VAL A 115 0.47 -7.06 4.09
N THR A 116 -0.09 -8.12 3.56
CA THR A 116 0.13 -9.51 4.01
C THR A 116 0.31 -10.44 2.81
N THR A 117 0.37 -11.75 3.03
CA THR A 117 0.50 -12.74 1.97
C THR A 117 -0.57 -13.82 2.04
N ARG A 118 -0.74 -14.52 0.92
CA ARG A 118 -1.70 -15.62 0.78
C ARG A 118 -1.33 -16.78 1.71
N THR A 119 -2.35 -17.50 2.16
CA THR A 119 -2.17 -18.74 2.91
C THR A 119 -1.54 -19.81 2.02
N ALA A 120 -0.66 -20.63 2.59
CA ALA A 120 0.01 -21.73 1.94
C ALA A 120 -0.15 -23.03 2.74
N ASP A 121 0.15 -24.14 2.09
CA ASP A 121 0.40 -25.42 2.76
C ASP A 121 1.89 -25.57 3.05
N LEU A 122 2.26 -26.15 4.19
CA LEU A 122 3.66 -26.48 4.51
C LEU A 122 4.32 -27.39 3.45
N LEU A 123 3.54 -28.09 2.67
CA LEU A 123 3.99 -28.99 1.61
C LEU A 123 3.94 -28.38 0.22
N SER A 124 3.58 -27.10 0.06
CA SER A 124 3.38 -26.50 -1.27
C SER A 124 4.59 -26.65 -2.20
N GLY A 125 5.82 -26.59 -1.66
CA GLY A 125 7.04 -26.82 -2.42
C GLY A 125 7.36 -28.30 -2.67
N LEU A 126 6.95 -29.21 -1.81
CA LEU A 126 7.22 -30.64 -1.91
C LEU A 126 6.09 -31.45 -2.56
N SER A 127 4.92 -30.84 -2.73
CA SER A 127 3.76 -31.50 -3.35
C SER A 127 4.01 -31.90 -4.80
N ALA A 128 4.82 -31.15 -5.53
CA ALA A 128 5.26 -31.48 -6.89
C ALA A 128 6.11 -32.77 -6.94
N LEU A 129 6.71 -33.18 -5.83
CA LEU A 129 7.50 -34.40 -5.68
C LEU A 129 6.67 -35.59 -5.18
N GLY A 130 5.35 -35.48 -5.08
CA GLY A 130 4.46 -36.55 -4.63
C GLY A 130 4.55 -36.88 -3.14
N VAL A 131 5.18 -36.03 -2.35
CA VAL A 131 5.30 -36.20 -0.90
C VAL A 131 3.95 -35.89 -0.25
N ARG A 132 3.21 -36.95 0.07
CA ARG A 132 2.02 -36.88 0.92
C ARG A 132 2.47 -37.22 2.33
N SER A 133 2.71 -36.27 3.20
CA SER A 133 2.98 -36.61 4.58
C SER A 133 2.17 -35.76 5.56
N ALA A 134 1.56 -36.48 6.48
CA ALA A 134 1.15 -35.92 7.75
C ALA A 134 2.43 -35.63 8.55
N GLY A 135 2.78 -34.35 8.72
CA GLY A 135 3.86 -33.96 9.61
C GLY A 135 5.08 -33.35 8.94
N VAL A 136 4.89 -32.26 8.19
CA VAL A 136 6.03 -31.37 7.88
C VAL A 136 6.51 -30.77 9.19
N PRO A 137 7.79 -30.87 9.52
CA PRO A 137 8.33 -30.35 10.76
C PRO A 137 8.21 -28.82 10.75
N ARG A 138 7.49 -28.29 11.72
CA ARG A 138 7.49 -26.86 12.08
C ARG A 138 8.10 -26.71 13.47
N ALA A 139 8.54 -25.52 13.82
CA ALA A 139 9.11 -25.27 15.13
C ALA A 139 8.07 -25.57 16.24
N ARG A 140 8.53 -26.12 17.36
CA ARG A 140 7.66 -26.38 18.52
C ARG A 140 7.12 -25.06 19.07
N GLY A 141 5.84 -25.04 19.45
CA GLY A 141 5.17 -23.86 19.99
C GLY A 141 4.75 -22.85 18.93
N THR A 142 4.70 -23.27 17.66
CA THR A 142 4.22 -22.45 16.54
C THR A 142 3.02 -23.10 15.83
N GLU A 143 2.35 -24.01 16.50
CA GLU A 143 1.22 -24.78 15.94
C GLU A 143 0.05 -23.87 15.53
N ASP A 144 -0.12 -22.75 16.22
CA ASP A 144 -1.17 -21.76 15.96
C ASP A 144 -0.79 -20.73 14.89
N GLU A 145 0.47 -20.70 14.44
CA GLU A 145 0.89 -19.76 13.41
C GLU A 145 0.27 -20.12 12.07
N ARG A 146 -0.27 -19.10 11.38
CA ARG A 146 -0.76 -19.26 10.02
C ARG A 146 0.42 -19.55 9.07
N ILE A 147 0.24 -20.50 8.16
CA ILE A 147 1.20 -20.82 7.13
C ILE A 147 0.90 -19.95 5.92
N VAL A 148 1.90 -19.24 5.41
CA VAL A 148 1.74 -18.30 4.31
C VAL A 148 2.82 -18.47 3.25
N LEU A 149 2.54 -18.04 2.02
CA LEU A 149 3.53 -17.92 0.96
C LEU A 149 4.54 -16.81 1.32
N PRO A 150 5.81 -16.96 0.90
CA PRO A 150 6.74 -15.84 0.98
C PRO A 150 6.20 -14.65 0.16
N PRO A 151 6.37 -13.40 0.61
CA PRO A 151 6.02 -12.24 -0.19
C PRO A 151 6.87 -12.19 -1.47
N ASP A 152 6.32 -11.57 -2.50
CA ASP A 152 7.11 -11.14 -3.65
C ASP A 152 8.06 -10.01 -3.27
N MET A 153 8.97 -9.64 -4.16
CA MET A 153 9.77 -8.43 -3.98
C MET A 153 8.83 -7.23 -3.89
N LEU A 154 8.96 -6.47 -2.82
CA LEU A 154 8.11 -5.33 -2.53
C LEU A 154 8.97 -4.07 -2.34
N TRP A 155 8.56 -3.00 -3.02
CA TRP A 155 9.09 -1.66 -2.82
C TRP A 155 7.95 -0.75 -2.41
N SER A 156 8.14 0.01 -1.36
CA SER A 156 7.13 0.95 -0.88
C SER A 156 7.74 2.23 -0.35
N ASP A 157 6.92 3.26 -0.25
CA ASP A 157 7.22 4.51 0.44
C ASP A 157 5.93 5.17 0.91
N HIS A 158 6.04 6.10 1.85
CA HIS A 158 4.93 6.89 2.35
C HIS A 158 5.31 8.36 2.47
N ALA A 159 4.31 9.22 2.40
CA ALA A 159 4.44 10.66 2.65
C ALA A 159 3.22 11.15 3.42
N GLU A 160 3.42 12.13 4.29
CA GLU A 160 2.35 12.68 5.14
C GLU A 160 2.16 14.17 4.88
N GLY A 161 0.97 14.68 5.23
CA GLY A 161 0.68 16.11 5.20
C GLY A 161 0.63 16.73 3.81
N ILE A 162 0.20 15.98 2.79
CA ILE A 162 0.08 16.48 1.41
C ILE A 162 -1.16 17.36 1.29
N GLY A 163 -0.96 18.66 1.10
CA GLY A 163 -2.03 19.61 0.83
C GLY A 163 -2.23 19.82 -0.67
N LEU A 164 -3.42 19.53 -1.17
CA LEU A 164 -3.81 19.74 -2.56
C LEU A 164 -4.87 20.84 -2.62
N ASN A 165 -4.59 21.91 -3.31
CA ASN A 165 -5.49 23.04 -3.53
C ASN A 165 -5.45 23.49 -4.99
N GLN A 166 -6.40 24.32 -5.40
CA GLN A 166 -6.49 24.84 -6.77
C GLN A 166 -5.50 25.97 -7.05
N GLU A 167 -4.92 26.58 -6.02
CA GLU A 167 -4.00 27.71 -6.15
C GLU A 167 -2.60 27.26 -6.56
N THR A 168 -2.24 26.01 -6.28
CA THR A 168 -0.93 25.47 -6.64
C THR A 168 -0.92 25.06 -8.11
N ALA A 169 -0.16 25.77 -8.91
CA ALA A 169 0.06 25.39 -10.30
C ALA A 169 0.85 24.06 -10.35
N ALA A 170 0.23 23.00 -10.88
CA ALA A 170 0.80 21.66 -11.06
C ALA A 170 1.39 21.04 -9.78
N PRO A 171 0.56 20.71 -8.77
CA PRO A 171 1.04 20.03 -7.56
C PRO A 171 1.71 18.70 -7.89
N THR A 172 2.81 18.41 -7.19
CA THR A 172 3.58 17.18 -7.41
C THR A 172 3.70 16.41 -6.10
N ILE A 173 3.41 15.10 -6.16
CA ILE A 173 3.67 14.14 -5.08
C ILE A 173 4.90 13.34 -5.51
N THR A 174 5.99 13.42 -4.74
CA THR A 174 7.20 12.62 -4.98
C THR A 174 7.36 11.60 -3.87
N LEU A 175 7.51 10.35 -4.25
CA LEU A 175 7.73 9.21 -3.35
C LEU A 175 9.05 8.53 -3.76
N TYR A 176 9.75 7.95 -2.77
CA TYR A 176 11.06 7.33 -2.93
C TYR A 176 11.02 5.86 -2.55
N PRO A 177 10.45 4.97 -3.39
CA PRO A 177 10.27 3.57 -3.05
C PRO A 177 11.59 2.89 -2.69
N ALA A 178 11.57 2.16 -1.57
CA ALA A 178 12.68 1.36 -1.07
C ALA A 178 12.20 -0.09 -0.86
N VAL A 179 13.15 -1.02 -0.75
CA VAL A 179 12.85 -2.43 -0.48
C VAL A 179 12.18 -2.56 0.89
N SER A 180 11.02 -3.19 0.93
CA SER A 180 10.17 -3.37 2.13
C SER A 180 10.06 -4.84 2.56
N VAL A 181 10.92 -5.72 2.04
CA VAL A 181 11.02 -7.13 2.41
C VAL A 181 12.47 -7.49 2.72
N CYS A 182 12.66 -8.47 3.60
CA CYS A 182 13.95 -9.02 3.94
C CYS A 182 14.18 -10.34 3.20
N ARG A 183 15.41 -10.61 2.77
CA ARG A 183 15.81 -11.91 2.25
C ARG A 183 16.51 -12.72 3.33
N TYR A 184 15.96 -13.88 3.66
CA TYR A 184 16.60 -14.86 4.55
C TYR A 184 17.19 -15.97 3.71
N THR A 185 18.43 -16.33 4.01
CA THR A 185 19.14 -17.45 3.40
C THR A 185 19.51 -18.46 4.48
N VAL A 186 19.21 -19.73 4.22
CA VAL A 186 19.58 -20.85 5.09
C VAL A 186 20.64 -21.66 4.37
N GLU A 187 21.75 -21.93 5.07
CA GLU A 187 22.80 -22.81 4.57
C GLU A 187 23.16 -23.85 5.64
N ILE A 188 23.00 -25.12 5.29
CA ILE A 188 23.37 -26.26 6.15
C ILE A 188 24.57 -26.93 5.49
N ARG A 189 25.68 -26.95 6.19
CA ARG A 189 26.94 -27.58 5.73
C ARG A 189 27.15 -28.93 6.38
N ASN A 190 28.01 -29.75 5.78
CA ASN A 190 28.39 -31.09 6.25
C ASN A 190 27.20 -32.04 6.41
N ALA A 191 26.16 -31.86 5.60
CA ALA A 191 25.04 -32.76 5.55
C ALA A 191 25.48 -34.11 4.92
N LYS A 192 25.11 -35.22 5.54
CA LYS A 192 25.52 -36.56 5.10
C LYS A 192 24.43 -37.19 4.25
N ASN A 193 24.83 -38.12 3.35
CA ASN A 193 23.92 -38.96 2.56
C ASN A 193 23.00 -38.21 1.59
N LEU A 194 23.33 -36.97 1.22
CA LEU A 194 22.51 -36.14 0.29
C LEU A 194 22.36 -36.77 -1.11
N LYS A 195 23.19 -37.74 -1.48
CA LYS A 195 23.07 -38.47 -2.74
C LYS A 195 21.78 -39.32 -2.86
N TYR A 196 21.13 -39.58 -1.73
CA TYR A 196 19.85 -40.33 -1.69
C TYR A 196 18.63 -39.44 -1.54
N VAL A 197 18.82 -38.12 -1.52
CA VAL A 197 17.76 -37.14 -1.31
C VAL A 197 17.26 -36.63 -2.65
N SER A 198 15.94 -36.77 -2.89
CA SER A 198 15.27 -36.33 -4.11
C SER A 198 14.72 -34.89 -4.00
N GLY A 199 14.49 -34.41 -2.80
CA GLY A 199 14.01 -33.07 -2.53
C GLY A 199 14.22 -32.68 -1.08
N VAL A 200 14.43 -31.40 -0.83
CA VAL A 200 14.59 -30.81 0.49
C VAL A 200 13.74 -29.54 0.56
N GLY A 201 13.04 -29.39 1.64
CA GLY A 201 12.32 -28.15 1.96
C GLY A 201 12.47 -27.83 3.44
N GLY A 202 12.12 -26.65 3.82
CA GLY A 202 12.12 -26.19 5.21
C GLY A 202 11.02 -25.19 5.46
N SER A 203 10.90 -24.76 6.69
CA SER A 203 10.06 -23.62 7.07
C SER A 203 10.73 -22.78 8.15
N ILE A 204 10.43 -21.50 8.17
CA ILE A 204 10.83 -20.58 9.24
C ILE A 204 9.58 -20.06 9.90
N SER A 205 9.51 -20.22 11.22
CA SER A 205 8.40 -19.76 12.07
C SER A 205 8.78 -18.46 12.82
N GLY A 206 7.79 -17.80 13.39
CA GLY A 206 8.00 -16.56 14.16
C GLY A 206 8.25 -15.32 13.29
N LEU A 207 7.97 -15.41 12.00
CA LEU A 207 8.10 -14.29 11.07
C LEU A 207 6.88 -13.36 11.19
N ALA A 208 7.04 -12.10 10.82
CA ALA A 208 5.93 -11.16 10.77
C ALA A 208 4.95 -11.50 9.64
N GLY A 209 3.65 -11.49 9.94
CA GLY A 209 2.59 -11.81 8.99
C GLY A 209 2.33 -10.72 7.95
N GLY A 210 2.88 -9.50 8.14
CA GLY A 210 2.70 -8.39 7.22
C GLY A 210 3.29 -7.08 7.72
N LEU A 211 3.04 -6.02 6.94
CA LEU A 211 3.41 -4.64 7.23
C LEU A 211 2.15 -3.82 7.58
N LEU A 212 2.34 -2.80 8.41
CA LEU A 212 1.37 -1.75 8.73
C LEU A 212 1.90 -0.39 8.25
N PRO A 213 1.90 -0.12 6.96
CA PRO A 213 2.58 1.04 6.38
C PRO A 213 2.08 2.39 6.92
N GLY A 214 0.86 2.43 7.43
CA GLY A 214 0.27 3.64 8.01
C GLY A 214 0.74 3.98 9.43
N THR A 215 1.46 3.08 10.10
CA THR A 215 1.96 3.27 11.49
C THR A 215 3.46 3.52 11.55
N GLY A 216 4.14 3.42 10.43
CA GLY A 216 5.59 3.64 10.28
C GLY A 216 6.16 2.88 9.09
N ALA A 217 7.31 3.31 8.59
CA ALA A 217 7.90 2.77 7.38
C ALA A 217 8.12 1.25 7.41
N ASP A 218 8.48 0.70 8.59
CA ASP A 218 8.79 -0.71 8.76
C ASP A 218 7.94 -1.36 9.87
N ALA A 219 6.75 -0.80 10.14
CA ALA A 219 5.89 -1.36 11.18
C ALA A 219 5.36 -2.73 10.77
N LEU A 220 5.60 -3.73 11.63
CA LEU A 220 5.19 -5.11 11.42
C LEU A 220 3.83 -5.37 12.09
N THR A 221 3.04 -6.25 11.48
CA THR A 221 1.79 -6.71 12.09
C THR A 221 2.05 -7.49 13.39
N GLY A 222 1.02 -7.58 14.25
CA GLY A 222 1.07 -8.38 15.48
C GLY A 222 1.09 -9.88 15.22
N GLU A 223 0.67 -10.32 14.04
CA GLU A 223 0.56 -11.72 13.65
C GLU A 223 1.94 -12.35 13.44
N ARG A 224 2.12 -13.57 13.95
CA ARG A 224 3.26 -14.43 13.62
C ARG A 224 2.84 -15.47 12.60
N VAL A 225 3.75 -15.74 11.67
CA VAL A 225 3.51 -16.71 10.59
C VAL A 225 4.68 -17.66 10.41
N THR A 226 4.39 -18.81 9.82
CA THR A 226 5.38 -19.77 9.34
C THR A 226 5.42 -19.72 7.82
N ILE A 227 6.60 -19.56 7.24
CA ILE A 227 6.82 -19.51 5.79
C ILE A 227 7.62 -20.72 5.35
N PRO A 228 7.05 -21.62 4.51
CA PRO A 228 7.79 -22.71 3.89
C PRO A 228 8.70 -22.19 2.77
N PHE A 229 9.79 -22.90 2.51
CA PHE A 229 10.70 -22.62 1.42
C PHE A 229 11.30 -23.90 0.85
N ASP A 230 11.64 -23.86 -0.43
CA ASP A 230 12.36 -24.93 -1.09
C ASP A 230 13.86 -24.74 -0.90
N ALA A 231 14.56 -25.88 -0.79
CA ALA A 231 16.00 -25.91 -0.67
C ALA A 231 16.60 -26.84 -1.73
N VAL A 232 17.84 -26.55 -2.08
CA VAL A 232 18.61 -27.34 -3.05
C VAL A 232 19.84 -27.93 -2.41
N THR A 233 20.25 -29.10 -2.88
CA THR A 233 21.50 -29.71 -2.45
C THR A 233 22.64 -29.26 -3.37
N GLY A 234 23.72 -28.77 -2.76
CA GLY A 234 24.94 -28.31 -3.44
C GLY A 234 26.15 -29.19 -3.14
N LYS A 235 27.19 -29.01 -3.95
CA LYS A 235 28.51 -29.61 -3.71
C LYS A 235 29.36 -28.62 -2.91
N ASP A 236 30.17 -29.15 -2.02
CA ASP A 236 31.23 -28.39 -1.37
C ASP A 236 32.44 -28.16 -2.29
N LYS A 237 33.51 -27.60 -1.71
CA LYS A 237 34.76 -27.34 -2.44
C LYS A 237 35.46 -28.62 -2.92
N ASP A 238 35.20 -29.75 -2.27
CA ASP A 238 35.77 -31.05 -2.57
C ASP A 238 34.93 -31.85 -3.58
N GLY A 239 33.83 -31.26 -4.04
CA GLY A 239 32.95 -31.85 -5.06
C GLY A 239 31.92 -32.83 -4.52
N GLU A 240 31.84 -33.04 -3.20
CA GLU A 240 30.81 -33.86 -2.56
C GLU A 240 29.52 -33.04 -2.32
N LYS A 241 28.37 -33.69 -2.47
CA LYS A 241 27.08 -33.10 -2.10
C LYS A 241 26.92 -33.07 -0.57
N THR A 242 27.33 -31.98 0.05
CA THR A 242 27.31 -31.81 1.50
C THR A 242 26.64 -30.51 1.97
N VAL A 243 26.15 -29.72 1.04
CA VAL A 243 25.52 -28.42 1.36
C VAL A 243 24.06 -28.44 0.96
N ILE A 244 23.22 -27.91 1.83
CA ILE A 244 21.81 -27.59 1.55
C ILE A 244 21.65 -26.09 1.64
N THR A 245 21.14 -25.47 0.59
CA THR A 245 20.85 -24.03 0.57
C THR A 245 19.39 -23.77 0.24
N GLY A 246 18.79 -22.83 0.94
CA GLY A 246 17.43 -22.36 0.68
C GLY A 246 17.30 -20.91 1.05
N GLY A 247 16.20 -20.29 0.67
CA GLY A 247 15.95 -18.91 1.03
C GLY A 247 14.52 -18.48 0.72
N LEU A 248 14.10 -17.45 1.40
CA LEU A 248 12.78 -16.86 1.25
C LEU A 248 12.81 -15.35 1.45
N LEU A 249 11.81 -14.67 0.93
CA LEU A 249 11.49 -13.30 1.29
C LEU A 249 10.51 -13.30 2.47
N THR A 250 10.59 -12.30 3.32
CA THR A 250 9.71 -12.10 4.48
C THR A 250 9.59 -10.60 4.78
N PHE A 251 8.53 -10.21 5.46
CA PHE A 251 8.42 -8.84 5.97
C PHE A 251 9.38 -8.56 7.14
N GLY A 252 9.94 -9.59 7.75
CA GLY A 252 10.89 -9.49 8.84
C GLY A 252 10.59 -10.46 9.97
N HIS A 253 11.39 -10.37 11.03
CA HIS A 253 11.19 -11.14 12.26
C HIS A 253 10.52 -10.27 13.31
N LYS A 254 9.49 -10.79 13.96
CA LYS A 254 8.90 -10.14 15.11
C LYS A 254 9.58 -10.66 16.38
N ALA A 255 10.28 -9.77 17.08
CA ALA A 255 10.78 -10.08 18.42
C ALA A 255 9.62 -10.50 19.34
N GLY A 256 9.84 -11.55 20.11
CA GLY A 256 8.88 -12.09 21.07
C GLY A 256 8.76 -11.24 22.32
#